data_f272c33dce0375bd4d1f7107726a9d97
#
_entry.id   f272c33dce0375bd4d1f7107726a9d97
#
_cell.length_a   1.000
_cell.length_b   1.000
_cell.length_c   1.000
_cell.angle_alpha   90.00
_cell.angle_beta   90.00
_cell.angle_gamma   90.00
#
_symmetry.space_group_name_H-M   'P 1'
#
loop_
_entity.id
_entity.type
_entity.pdbx_description
1 polymer ?
#
loop_
_entity_poly.entity_id
_entity_poly.type
_entity_poly.pdbx_seq_one_letter_code
_entity_poly.pdbx_strand_id
1 'polypeptide(L)'
;GIHNVKVLTLCGGVSFGRQKGSLEHGAHIIVGTPGRIEDHLRKSTLDLSHVQTFVLDEADRMLDMGFRDDVEKILRKASGQRQTIFFSATISPSIKTLVEEFSTEPQYITVEHNAGHEAPLVTEIGFKVRHQMKFDALLRILRYYDAQSGVIFCNTQQMVEKLADDLASNDCIVDRLHGGMAQAQRERVMANFRKSRFHYL
;
A
#
# COMPACT_ATOMS: atom_id res chain seq x y z
N GLY A 1 -0.58 -26.76 -19.89
CA GLY A 1 -1.64 -26.48 -18.97
C GLY A 1 -1.13 -25.66 -17.82
N ILE A 2 -1.62 -24.44 -17.70
CA ILE A 2 -1.27 -23.55 -16.60
C ILE A 2 -2.05 -24.02 -15.40
N HIS A 3 -1.35 -24.42 -14.44
CA HIS A 3 -1.66 -25.13 -13.23
C HIS A 3 -2.62 -24.35 -12.32
N ASN A 4 -3.48 -25.05 -11.59
CA ASN A 4 -4.35 -24.51 -10.54
C ASN A 4 -3.51 -23.92 -9.39
N VAL A 5 -2.86 -22.76 -9.63
CA VAL A 5 -2.13 -22.03 -8.60
C VAL A 5 -3.15 -21.33 -7.71
N LYS A 6 -3.19 -21.73 -6.45
CA LYS A 6 -4.03 -21.09 -5.43
C LYS A 6 -3.27 -19.92 -4.82
N VAL A 7 -3.78 -18.70 -5.03
CA VAL A 7 -3.27 -17.48 -4.39
C VAL A 7 -4.24 -17.08 -3.30
N LEU A 8 -3.72 -16.81 -2.10
CA LEU A 8 -4.50 -16.35 -0.96
C LEU A 8 -3.99 -15.00 -0.48
N THR A 9 -4.91 -14.07 -0.29
CA THR A 9 -4.61 -12.76 0.27
C THR A 9 -4.93 -12.70 1.76
N LEU A 10 -3.95 -12.27 2.57
CA LEU A 10 -4.07 -12.08 4.02
C LEU A 10 -3.85 -10.60 4.35
N CYS A 11 -4.92 -9.83 4.34
CA CYS A 11 -4.87 -8.39 4.65
C CYS A 11 -5.92 -8.01 5.70
N GLY A 12 -5.71 -6.86 6.34
CA GLY A 12 -6.67 -6.27 7.27
C GLY A 12 -7.98 -5.91 6.57
N GLY A 13 -9.04 -5.65 7.36
CA GLY A 13 -10.36 -5.30 6.83
C GLY A 13 -11.19 -6.49 6.32
N VAL A 14 -10.58 -7.67 6.14
CA VAL A 14 -11.27 -8.92 5.79
C VAL A 14 -11.43 -9.81 7.03
N SER A 15 -12.55 -10.55 7.12
CA SER A 15 -12.82 -11.45 8.23
C SER A 15 -11.70 -12.48 8.42
N PHE A 16 -11.15 -12.54 9.63
CA PHE A 16 -10.12 -13.52 10.02
C PHE A 16 -10.58 -14.97 9.80
N GLY A 17 -11.83 -15.28 10.17
CA GLY A 17 -12.40 -16.62 10.02
C GLY A 17 -12.44 -17.10 8.57
N ARG A 18 -12.77 -16.22 7.62
CA ARG A 18 -12.74 -16.56 6.19
C ARG A 18 -11.33 -16.87 5.71
N GLN A 19 -10.35 -16.08 6.14
CA GLN A 19 -8.95 -16.31 5.80
C GLN A 19 -8.44 -17.61 6.40
N LYS A 20 -8.78 -17.90 7.68
CA LYS A 20 -8.46 -19.17 8.33
C LYS A 20 -9.02 -20.36 7.53
N GLY A 21 -10.32 -20.33 7.20
CA GLY A 21 -10.93 -21.41 6.40
C GLY A 21 -10.27 -21.60 5.03
N SER A 22 -9.83 -20.52 4.40
CA SER A 22 -9.09 -20.62 3.13
C SER A 22 -7.69 -21.23 3.32
N LEU A 23 -6.99 -20.93 4.41
CA LEU A 23 -5.69 -21.51 4.74
C LEU A 23 -5.78 -23.03 4.99
N GLU A 24 -6.86 -23.53 5.58
CA GLU A 24 -7.09 -24.95 5.82
C GLU A 24 -7.14 -25.76 4.51
N HIS A 25 -7.52 -25.12 3.40
CA HIS A 25 -7.51 -25.73 2.06
C HIS A 25 -6.15 -25.63 1.35
N GLY A 26 -5.15 -25.04 1.98
CA GLY A 26 -3.82 -24.80 1.44
C GLY A 26 -3.77 -23.72 0.37
N ALA A 27 -2.63 -23.06 0.26
CA ALA A 27 -2.31 -22.08 -0.78
C ALA A 27 -0.91 -22.30 -1.30
N HIS A 28 -0.68 -22.02 -2.59
CA HIS A 28 0.65 -22.07 -3.20
C HIS A 28 1.37 -20.73 -3.05
N ILE A 29 0.62 -19.64 -3.12
CA ILE A 29 1.12 -18.28 -2.96
C ILE A 29 0.27 -17.58 -1.91
N ILE A 30 0.94 -16.97 -0.94
CA ILE A 30 0.30 -16.13 0.08
C ILE A 30 0.81 -14.70 -0.11
N VAL A 31 -0.11 -13.77 -0.27
CA VAL A 31 0.17 -12.33 -0.33
C VAL A 31 -0.50 -11.67 0.86
N GLY A 32 0.26 -10.93 1.66
CA GLY A 32 -0.34 -10.36 2.85
C GLY A 32 0.37 -9.12 3.39
N THR A 33 -0.30 -8.40 4.26
CA THR A 33 0.29 -7.31 5.03
C THR A 33 0.95 -7.85 6.30
N PRO A 34 2.06 -7.26 6.78
CA PRO A 34 2.83 -7.80 7.92
C PRO A 34 1.96 -8.10 9.14
N GLY A 35 1.18 -7.15 9.63
CA GLY A 35 0.35 -7.33 10.82
C GLY A 35 -0.70 -8.45 10.69
N ARG A 36 -1.27 -8.71 9.49
CA ARG A 36 -2.22 -9.81 9.31
C ARG A 36 -1.52 -11.16 9.21
N ILE A 37 -0.37 -11.24 8.58
CA ILE A 37 0.47 -12.44 8.54
C ILE A 37 0.90 -12.80 9.97
N GLU A 38 1.40 -11.82 10.74
CA GLU A 38 1.80 -12.02 12.14
C GLU A 38 0.62 -12.50 13.01
N ASP A 39 -0.58 -11.97 12.79
CA ASP A 39 -1.79 -12.38 13.51
C ASP A 39 -2.13 -13.88 13.25
N HIS A 40 -1.98 -14.33 12.00
CA HIS A 40 -2.17 -15.75 11.64
C HIS A 40 -1.06 -16.65 12.21
N LEU A 41 0.19 -16.20 12.22
CA LEU A 41 1.31 -16.92 12.83
C LEU A 41 1.13 -17.07 14.35
N ARG A 42 0.77 -15.97 15.03
CA ARG A 42 0.53 -15.96 16.46
C ARG A 42 -0.61 -16.91 16.88
N LYS A 43 -1.63 -17.04 16.05
CA LYS A 43 -2.77 -17.93 16.25
C LYS A 43 -2.56 -19.35 15.71
N SER A 44 -1.35 -19.64 15.21
CA SER A 44 -0.99 -20.95 14.63
C SER A 44 -1.95 -21.40 13.51
N THR A 45 -2.51 -20.46 12.76
CA THR A 45 -3.38 -20.73 11.61
C THR A 45 -2.61 -20.62 10.28
N LEU A 46 -1.37 -20.21 10.32
CA LEU A 46 -0.44 -20.15 9.20
C LEU A 46 0.88 -20.78 9.64
N ASP A 47 1.42 -21.65 8.81
CA ASP A 47 2.76 -22.25 8.95
C ASP A 47 3.63 -21.84 7.75
N LEU A 48 4.78 -21.24 8.02
CA LEU A 48 5.76 -20.81 7.02
C LEU A 48 7.00 -21.70 6.97
N SER A 49 7.03 -22.82 7.72
CA SER A 49 8.21 -23.72 7.81
C SER A 49 8.59 -24.36 6.47
N HIS A 50 7.67 -24.42 5.52
CA HIS A 50 7.85 -24.99 4.19
C HIS A 50 7.96 -23.95 3.06
N VAL A 51 8.05 -22.66 3.40
CA VAL A 51 8.17 -21.60 2.39
C VAL A 51 9.52 -21.71 1.69
N GLN A 52 9.48 -21.85 0.38
CA GLN A 52 10.65 -21.94 -0.49
C GLN A 52 11.12 -20.58 -1.01
N THR A 53 10.21 -19.65 -1.18
CA THR A 53 10.50 -18.29 -1.64
C THR A 53 9.76 -17.28 -0.78
N PHE A 54 10.49 -16.33 -0.24
CA PHE A 54 9.96 -15.22 0.53
C PHE A 54 10.24 -13.92 -0.23
N VAL A 55 9.20 -13.11 -0.42
CA VAL A 55 9.30 -11.81 -1.10
C VAL A 55 8.86 -10.72 -0.16
N LEU A 56 9.69 -9.71 0.03
CA LEU A 56 9.34 -8.46 0.69
C LEU A 56 9.33 -7.36 -0.36
N ASP A 57 8.14 -6.86 -0.66
CA ASP A 57 7.95 -5.79 -1.64
C ASP A 57 7.75 -4.45 -0.93
N GLU A 58 8.23 -3.35 -1.54
CA GLU A 58 8.26 -2.02 -0.94
C GLU A 58 8.88 -2.02 0.48
N ALA A 59 10.03 -2.70 0.64
CA ALA A 59 10.65 -2.92 1.94
C ALA A 59 10.96 -1.61 2.69
N ASP A 60 11.43 -0.58 1.99
CA ASP A 60 11.68 0.76 2.56
C ASP A 60 10.38 1.37 3.14
N ARG A 61 9.28 1.26 2.43
CA ARG A 61 7.98 1.75 2.89
C ARG A 61 7.50 1.01 4.15
N MET A 62 7.68 -0.30 4.19
CA MET A 62 7.31 -1.09 5.36
C MET A 62 8.11 -0.69 6.60
N LEU A 63 9.42 -0.45 6.46
CA LEU A 63 10.27 0.00 7.56
C LEU A 63 9.91 1.42 8.00
N ASP A 64 9.67 2.34 7.07
CA ASP A 64 9.25 3.72 7.36
C ASP A 64 7.90 3.78 8.10
N MET A 65 7.00 2.85 7.81
CA MET A 65 5.71 2.70 8.50
C MET A 65 5.81 2.00 9.86
N GLY A 66 7.00 1.60 10.29
CA GLY A 66 7.24 0.97 11.59
C GLY A 66 6.98 -0.54 11.65
N PHE A 67 6.84 -1.22 10.52
CA PHE A 67 6.61 -2.67 10.46
C PHE A 67 7.88 -3.52 10.57
N ARG A 68 9.01 -2.94 10.95
CA ARG A 68 10.28 -3.66 11.06
C ARG A 68 10.15 -4.92 11.92
N ASP A 69 9.66 -4.77 13.14
CA ASP A 69 9.55 -5.88 14.10
C ASP A 69 8.63 -6.99 13.60
N ASP A 70 7.53 -6.62 12.93
CA ASP A 70 6.60 -7.61 12.38
C ASP A 70 7.23 -8.38 11.22
N VAL A 71 7.95 -7.68 10.32
CA VAL A 71 8.68 -8.29 9.21
C VAL A 71 9.75 -9.25 9.71
N GLU A 72 10.55 -8.84 10.70
CA GLU A 72 11.58 -9.70 11.31
C GLU A 72 10.97 -10.95 11.95
N LYS A 73 9.88 -10.82 12.71
CA LYS A 73 9.16 -11.96 13.30
C LYS A 73 8.69 -12.94 12.22
N ILE A 74 8.16 -12.44 11.11
CA ILE A 74 7.69 -13.29 10.00
C ILE A 74 8.87 -14.01 9.36
N LEU A 75 9.96 -13.29 9.06
CA LEU A 75 11.19 -13.86 8.47
C LEU A 75 11.79 -14.96 9.34
N ARG A 76 11.80 -14.80 10.67
CA ARG A 76 12.30 -15.81 11.62
C ARG A 76 11.41 -17.06 11.69
N LYS A 77 10.13 -16.96 11.32
CA LYS A 77 9.18 -18.10 11.27
C LYS A 77 9.20 -18.83 9.94
N ALA A 78 9.72 -18.23 8.89
CA ALA A 78 9.85 -18.86 7.59
C ALA A 78 11.03 -19.85 7.58
N SER A 79 10.99 -20.84 6.67
CA SER A 79 12.06 -21.84 6.49
C SER A 79 13.44 -21.18 6.38
N GLY A 80 14.43 -21.75 7.05
CA GLY A 80 15.83 -21.32 6.90
C GLY A 80 16.42 -21.63 5.53
N GLN A 81 15.88 -22.64 4.85
CA GLN A 81 16.24 -22.99 3.47
C GLN A 81 15.24 -22.39 2.49
N ARG A 82 15.40 -21.12 2.19
CA ARG A 82 14.54 -20.40 1.26
C ARG A 82 15.32 -19.41 0.42
N GLN A 83 14.78 -19.06 -0.72
CA GLN A 83 15.18 -17.86 -1.44
C GLN A 83 14.49 -16.65 -0.80
N THR A 84 15.25 -15.62 -0.44
CA THR A 84 14.69 -14.36 0.06
C THR A 84 14.93 -13.28 -0.98
N ILE A 85 13.87 -12.53 -1.33
CA ILE A 85 13.91 -11.47 -2.33
C ILE A 85 13.38 -10.19 -1.68
N PHE A 86 14.15 -9.12 -1.79
CA PHE A 86 13.76 -7.78 -1.32
C PHE A 86 13.61 -6.86 -2.52
N PHE A 87 12.42 -6.28 -2.67
CA PHE A 87 12.18 -5.16 -3.58
C PHE A 87 12.10 -3.87 -2.77
N SER A 88 12.85 -2.86 -3.18
CA SER A 88 12.88 -1.56 -2.50
C SER A 88 13.27 -0.47 -3.49
N ALA A 89 12.62 0.70 -3.40
CA ALA A 89 13.01 1.85 -4.20
C ALA A 89 14.31 2.47 -3.71
N THR A 90 14.62 2.33 -2.41
CA THR A 90 15.82 2.89 -1.77
C THR A 90 16.57 1.81 -0.99
N ILE A 91 17.90 1.89 -0.96
CA ILE A 91 18.76 1.01 -0.14
C ILE A 91 19.29 1.80 1.05
N SER A 92 18.41 2.05 2.03
CA SER A 92 18.78 2.69 3.29
C SER A 92 19.65 1.77 4.17
N PRO A 93 20.36 2.30 5.18
CA PRO A 93 21.08 1.48 6.15
C PRO A 93 20.19 0.41 6.82
N SER A 94 18.93 0.75 7.10
CA SER A 94 17.96 -0.17 7.70
C SER A 94 17.64 -1.35 6.79
N ILE A 95 17.50 -1.11 5.48
CA ILE A 95 17.31 -2.17 4.49
C ILE A 95 18.55 -3.05 4.38
N LYS A 96 19.75 -2.46 4.35
CA LYS A 96 20.99 -3.23 4.31
C LYS A 96 21.08 -4.18 5.50
N THR A 97 20.85 -3.69 6.72
CA THR A 97 20.86 -4.52 7.92
C THR A 97 19.86 -5.67 7.84
N LEU A 98 18.65 -5.42 7.35
CA LEU A 98 17.63 -6.45 7.17
C LEU A 98 18.08 -7.51 6.13
N VAL A 99 18.64 -7.08 5.02
CA VAL A 99 19.16 -7.98 3.97
C VAL A 99 20.31 -8.83 4.52
N GLU A 100 21.28 -8.24 5.22
CA GLU A 100 22.43 -8.94 5.81
C GLU A 100 21.99 -9.97 6.86
N GLU A 101 20.97 -9.66 7.66
CA GLU A 101 20.48 -10.56 8.72
C GLU A 101 19.68 -11.76 8.16
N PHE A 102 18.92 -11.56 7.07
CA PHE A 102 17.96 -12.56 6.58
C PHE A 102 18.27 -13.14 5.20
N SER A 103 19.45 -12.85 4.65
CA SER A 103 19.94 -13.43 3.38
C SER A 103 21.35 -14.02 3.53
N THR A 104 21.61 -15.03 2.72
CA THR A 104 22.95 -15.59 2.57
C THR A 104 23.49 -15.18 1.21
N GLU A 105 24.66 -14.53 1.18
CA GLU A 105 25.31 -14.04 -0.06
C GLU A 105 24.36 -13.24 -0.97
N PRO A 106 23.74 -12.13 -0.48
CA PRO A 106 22.76 -11.40 -1.26
C PRO A 106 23.38 -10.78 -2.51
N GLN A 107 22.68 -10.93 -3.63
CA GLN A 107 23.03 -10.26 -4.87
C GLN A 107 22.20 -8.98 -4.99
N TYR A 108 22.86 -7.86 -5.30
CA TYR A 108 22.20 -6.57 -5.51
C TYR A 108 22.02 -6.34 -7.01
N ILE A 109 20.75 -6.21 -7.42
CA ILE A 109 20.38 -5.89 -8.79
C ILE A 109 19.78 -4.50 -8.77
N THR A 110 20.47 -3.53 -9.36
CA THR A 110 19.99 -2.15 -9.48
C THR A 110 19.49 -1.92 -10.90
N VAL A 111 18.25 -1.52 -11.04
CA VAL A 111 17.70 -1.02 -12.30
C VAL A 111 17.98 0.48 -12.34
N GLU A 112 19.00 0.88 -13.09
CA GLU A 112 19.22 2.30 -13.35
C GLU A 112 18.10 2.80 -14.26
N HIS A 113 17.34 3.78 -13.79
CA HIS A 113 16.54 4.61 -14.70
C HIS A 113 17.56 5.36 -15.57
N ASN A 114 17.78 4.88 -16.77
CA ASN A 114 18.52 5.66 -17.76
C ASN A 114 17.81 7.01 -17.89
N ALA A 115 18.49 8.06 -17.47
CA ALA A 115 18.04 9.45 -17.56
C ALA A 115 17.77 9.93 -19.01
N GLY A 116 17.69 9.00 -19.96
CA GLY A 116 17.45 9.23 -21.38
C GLY A 116 16.06 8.77 -21.88
N HIS A 117 15.27 8.06 -21.09
CA HIS A 117 13.87 7.80 -21.40
C HIS A 117 13.03 8.61 -20.43
N GLU A 118 12.35 9.59 -20.96
CA GLU A 118 11.39 10.52 -20.41
C GLU A 118 10.96 10.18 -18.98
N ALA A 119 11.53 10.90 -17.99
CA ALA A 119 10.93 10.99 -16.67
C ALA A 119 9.43 11.27 -16.90
N PRO A 120 8.50 10.56 -16.22
CA PRO A 120 7.09 10.88 -16.38
C PRO A 120 6.97 12.39 -16.22
N LEU A 121 6.30 13.04 -17.18
CA LEU A 121 6.09 14.49 -17.23
C LEU A 121 5.21 14.89 -16.02
N VAL A 122 5.77 14.79 -14.83
CA VAL A 122 5.14 15.27 -13.60
C VAL A 122 5.62 16.70 -13.40
N THR A 123 4.70 17.63 -13.54
CA THR A 123 4.95 19.02 -13.19
C THR A 123 4.65 19.23 -11.73
N GLU A 124 5.65 19.53 -10.91
CA GLU A 124 5.49 19.88 -9.52
C GLU A 124 5.31 21.39 -9.37
N ILE A 125 4.23 21.81 -8.70
CA ILE A 125 3.89 23.21 -8.47
C ILE A 125 3.64 23.43 -6.98
N GLY A 126 4.43 24.30 -6.35
CA GLY A 126 4.28 24.68 -4.96
C GLY A 126 3.50 26.00 -4.82
N PHE A 127 2.47 26.02 -3.99
CA PHE A 127 1.71 27.21 -3.66
C PHE A 127 1.91 27.60 -2.19
N LYS A 128 2.45 28.79 -1.94
CA LYS A 128 2.59 29.33 -0.60
C LYS A 128 1.33 30.11 -0.23
N VAL A 129 0.52 29.60 0.69
CA VAL A 129 -0.74 30.20 1.10
C VAL A 129 -0.83 30.30 2.62
N ARG A 130 -1.59 31.30 3.13
CA ARG A 130 -1.93 31.36 4.55
C ARG A 130 -2.89 30.23 4.89
N HIS A 131 -2.77 29.66 6.10
CA HIS A 131 -3.59 28.51 6.52
C HIS A 131 -5.10 28.73 6.31
N GLN A 132 -5.59 29.93 6.64
CA GLN A 132 -7.00 30.31 6.49
C GLN A 132 -7.47 30.37 5.03
N MET A 133 -6.56 30.52 4.08
CA MET A 133 -6.86 30.67 2.64
C MET A 133 -6.65 29.37 1.86
N LYS A 134 -6.32 28.24 2.55
CA LYS A 134 -6.01 26.98 1.87
C LYS A 134 -7.18 26.47 1.03
N PHE A 135 -8.40 26.54 1.55
CA PHE A 135 -9.58 26.07 0.84
C PHE A 135 -9.88 26.93 -0.38
N ASP A 136 -9.87 28.26 -0.24
CA ASP A 136 -10.08 29.18 -1.36
C ASP A 136 -9.01 29.01 -2.45
N ALA A 137 -7.76 28.81 -2.03
CA ALA A 137 -6.67 28.53 -2.95
C ALA A 137 -6.88 27.22 -3.71
N LEU A 138 -7.29 26.15 -2.99
CA LEU A 138 -7.62 24.86 -3.60
C LEU A 138 -8.71 25.02 -4.65
N LEU A 139 -9.83 25.65 -4.32
CA LEU A 139 -10.93 25.87 -5.28
C LEU A 139 -10.46 26.62 -6.54
N ARG A 140 -9.61 27.66 -6.36
CA ARG A 140 -9.04 28.41 -7.50
C ARG A 140 -8.13 27.50 -8.36
N ILE A 141 -7.32 26.66 -7.73
CA ILE A 141 -6.43 25.72 -8.43
C ILE A 141 -7.27 24.71 -9.22
N LEU A 142 -8.28 24.10 -8.60
CA LEU A 142 -9.16 23.13 -9.27
C LEU A 142 -9.87 23.76 -10.49
N ARG A 143 -10.36 24.97 -10.34
CA ARG A 143 -11.01 25.72 -11.44
C ARG A 143 -10.01 26.15 -12.52
N TYR A 144 -8.80 26.56 -12.15
CA TYR A 144 -7.79 27.01 -13.09
C TYR A 144 -7.28 25.88 -13.99
N TYR A 145 -7.03 24.72 -13.39
CA TYR A 145 -6.51 23.57 -14.14
C TYR A 145 -7.62 22.73 -14.80
N ASP A 146 -8.86 22.93 -14.42
CA ASP A 146 -10.05 22.19 -14.94
C ASP A 146 -9.79 20.68 -15.03
N ALA A 147 -9.19 20.12 -13.98
CA ALA A 147 -8.74 18.75 -13.99
C ALA A 147 -9.95 17.80 -13.97
N GLN A 148 -10.02 16.92 -14.94
CA GLN A 148 -11.10 15.93 -15.07
C GLN A 148 -11.03 14.83 -14.00
N SER A 149 -9.87 14.65 -13.37
CA SER A 149 -9.66 13.70 -12.30
C SER A 149 -8.51 14.17 -11.39
N GLY A 150 -8.70 14.09 -10.08
CA GLY A 150 -7.70 14.49 -9.11
C GLY A 150 -7.83 13.74 -7.79
N VAL A 151 -6.70 13.58 -7.09
CA VAL A 151 -6.65 13.02 -5.73
C VAL A 151 -6.09 14.08 -4.79
N ILE A 152 -6.82 14.36 -3.70
CA ILE A 152 -6.47 15.38 -2.72
C ILE A 152 -6.12 14.70 -1.40
N PHE A 153 -4.85 14.71 -1.02
CA PHE A 153 -4.39 14.08 0.20
C PHE A 153 -4.55 14.99 1.41
N CYS A 154 -5.10 14.44 2.49
CA CYS A 154 -5.25 15.10 3.77
C CYS A 154 -4.56 14.31 4.89
N ASN A 155 -4.08 15.01 5.92
CA ASN A 155 -3.34 14.39 7.03
C ASN A 155 -4.23 13.63 8.03
N THR A 156 -5.53 13.93 8.09
CA THR A 156 -6.46 13.31 9.06
C THR A 156 -7.78 12.94 8.42
N GLN A 157 -8.46 11.93 8.98
CA GLN A 157 -9.80 11.52 8.54
C GLN A 157 -10.82 12.65 8.66
N GLN A 158 -10.76 13.42 9.74
CA GLN A 158 -11.64 14.58 9.93
C GLN A 158 -11.46 15.64 8.83
N MET A 159 -10.22 15.85 8.38
CA MET A 159 -9.95 16.78 7.29
C MET A 159 -10.50 16.24 5.96
N VAL A 160 -10.41 14.93 5.71
CA VAL A 160 -11.00 14.30 4.51
C VAL A 160 -12.51 14.51 4.49
N GLU A 161 -13.20 14.21 5.61
CA GLU A 161 -14.65 14.39 5.72
C GLU A 161 -15.05 15.83 5.47
N LYS A 162 -14.45 16.77 6.23
CA LYS A 162 -14.73 18.19 6.10
C LYS A 162 -14.48 18.72 4.70
N LEU A 163 -13.31 18.36 4.10
CA LEU A 163 -12.94 18.87 2.79
C LEU A 163 -13.88 18.35 1.69
N ALA A 164 -14.30 17.09 1.78
CA ALA A 164 -15.26 16.54 0.83
C ALA A 164 -16.62 17.28 0.91
N ASP A 165 -17.12 17.57 2.13
CA ASP A 165 -18.34 18.31 2.32
C ASP A 165 -18.22 19.77 1.82
N ASP A 166 -17.11 20.44 2.13
CA ASP A 166 -16.83 21.81 1.67
C ASP A 166 -16.73 21.87 0.13
N LEU A 167 -16.09 20.90 -0.52
CA LEU A 167 -15.99 20.81 -1.98
C LEU A 167 -17.35 20.52 -2.63
N ALA A 168 -18.13 19.60 -2.07
CA ALA A 168 -19.48 19.30 -2.56
C ALA A 168 -20.40 20.52 -2.47
N SER A 169 -20.28 21.32 -1.38
CA SER A 169 -21.02 22.58 -1.20
C SER A 169 -20.59 23.67 -2.18
N ASN A 170 -19.50 23.49 -2.90
CA ASN A 170 -18.98 24.39 -3.94
C ASN A 170 -19.05 23.79 -5.35
N ASP A 171 -20.05 22.95 -5.59
CA ASP A 171 -20.38 22.32 -6.87
C ASP A 171 -19.29 21.39 -7.43
N CYS A 172 -18.37 20.91 -6.57
CA CYS A 172 -17.40 19.89 -6.98
C CYS A 172 -18.02 18.48 -6.87
N ILE A 173 -17.86 17.67 -7.91
CA ILE A 173 -18.26 16.26 -7.90
C ILE A 173 -17.12 15.47 -7.23
N VAL A 174 -17.25 15.18 -5.95
CA VAL A 174 -16.23 14.61 -5.07
C VAL A 174 -16.79 13.44 -4.26
N ASP A 175 -15.93 12.50 -3.91
CA ASP A 175 -16.18 11.49 -2.87
C ASP A 175 -14.96 11.42 -1.94
N ARG A 176 -15.02 10.63 -0.89
CA ARG A 176 -14.01 10.56 0.17
C ARG A 176 -13.52 9.12 0.39
N LEU A 177 -12.25 9.00 0.78
CA LEU A 177 -11.64 7.72 1.10
C LEU A 177 -10.68 7.85 2.30
N HIS A 178 -10.91 7.11 3.36
CA HIS A 178 -10.03 7.10 4.54
C HIS A 178 -10.11 5.78 5.31
N GLY A 179 -9.17 5.58 6.26
CA GLY A 179 -9.03 4.33 7.00
C GLY A 179 -10.19 3.99 7.95
N GLY A 180 -11.04 4.96 8.32
CA GLY A 180 -12.24 4.75 9.15
C GLY A 180 -13.41 4.10 8.41
N MET A 181 -13.36 4.03 7.08
CA MET A 181 -14.42 3.43 6.26
C MET A 181 -14.30 1.91 6.22
N ALA A 182 -15.44 1.21 6.15
CA ALA A 182 -15.48 -0.22 5.92
C ALA A 182 -14.85 -0.58 4.56
N GLN A 183 -14.17 -1.73 4.46
CA GLN A 183 -13.45 -2.13 3.26
C GLN A 183 -14.35 -2.15 2.01
N ALA A 184 -15.57 -2.68 2.12
CA ALA A 184 -16.53 -2.70 1.02
C ALA A 184 -16.90 -1.30 0.50
N GLN A 185 -16.99 -0.31 1.40
CA GLN A 185 -17.22 1.09 1.01
C GLN A 185 -16.02 1.65 0.24
N ARG A 186 -14.80 1.41 0.75
CA ARG A 186 -13.56 1.85 0.09
C ARG A 186 -13.44 1.28 -1.32
N GLU A 187 -13.72 -0.02 -1.49
CA GLU A 187 -13.71 -0.68 -2.79
C GLU A 187 -14.75 -0.07 -3.76
N ARG A 188 -15.96 0.23 -3.25
CA ARG A 188 -17.00 0.90 -4.04
C ARG A 188 -16.60 2.30 -4.47
N VAL A 189 -16.02 3.10 -3.57
CA VAL A 189 -15.53 4.44 -3.89
C VAL A 189 -14.44 4.37 -4.97
N MET A 190 -13.45 3.50 -4.80
CA MET A 190 -12.39 3.32 -5.80
C MET A 190 -12.92 2.83 -7.15
N ALA A 191 -13.90 1.93 -7.16
CA ALA A 191 -14.54 1.47 -8.39
C ALA A 191 -15.30 2.61 -9.11
N ASN A 192 -15.96 3.48 -8.36
CA ASN A 192 -16.65 4.64 -8.90
C ASN A 192 -15.66 5.70 -9.43
N PHE A 193 -14.56 5.95 -8.72
CA PHE A 193 -13.50 6.85 -9.18
C PHE A 193 -12.91 6.41 -10.51
N ARG A 194 -12.56 5.12 -10.64
CA ARG A 194 -12.06 4.55 -11.90
C ARG A 194 -13.06 4.63 -13.06
N LYS A 195 -14.36 4.75 -12.77
CA LYS A 195 -15.42 4.94 -13.76
C LYS A 195 -15.75 6.43 -13.97
N SER A 196 -14.95 7.33 -13.45
CA SER A 196 -15.15 8.80 -13.54
C SER A 196 -16.54 9.27 -13.12
N ARG A 197 -17.10 8.61 -12.07
CA ARG A 197 -18.41 9.02 -11.52
C ARG A 197 -18.33 10.29 -10.67
N PHE A 198 -17.12 10.65 -10.26
CA PHE A 198 -16.78 11.91 -9.62
C PHE A 198 -15.35 12.29 -10.02
N HIS A 199 -15.05 13.57 -9.92
CA HIS A 199 -13.78 14.13 -10.43
C HIS A 199 -12.68 14.09 -9.36
N TYR A 200 -13.03 14.27 -8.08
CA TYR A 200 -12.05 14.39 -7.00
C TYR A 200 -12.29 13.36 -5.91
N LEU A 201 -11.17 12.84 -5.37
CA LEU A 201 -11.13 11.87 -4.28
C LEU A 201 -10.22 12.37 -3.17
#